data_cd14169d69e48f2557f6a047b5f1c8d4
#
_entry.id   cd14169d69e48f2557f6a047b5f1c8d4
#
_cell.length_a   1.000
_cell.length_b   1.000
_cell.length_c   1.000
_cell.angle_alpha   90.00
_cell.angle_beta   90.00
_cell.angle_gamma   90.00
#
_symmetry.space_group_name_H-M   'P 1'
#
loop_
_entity.id
_entity.type
_entity.pdbx_description
1 polymer ?
#
loop_
_entity_poly.entity_id
_entity_poly.type
_entity_poly.pdbx_seq_one_letter_code
_entity_poly.pdbx_strand_id
1 'polypeptide(L)'
;KLIKREMVAAAEEHQADGSKTSKVEREISVLRLLRHPNIVHLYEVIESERYIGIVLEYGAGGELFDYILAQKCLKEREACRLFAQLVSGVSYLHRKKIIHRDLKLENLLLDRHRNVIITDFGFANNFSARSNDLMATSCGSPCYAAPELVVQDGMYVGAAVDVWSCGVILYAMLAGYLPFDDDPANPDGDNINMLYKYIMATPLSFPDYITAEPRSLLLRMLVPDPAKRATLDEVMAHPWLAPYRDLFHFSVEELESAAVEQQAQKRQAFRDQMVQPPKSAMPPSLSLPAVPAREPDAV
;
A
#
# COMPACT_ATOMS: atom_id res chain seq x y z
N LYS A 1 1.41 -8.22 13.80
CA LYS A 1 0.48 -7.41 14.62
C LYS A 1 0.11 -8.17 15.88
N LEU A 2 0.05 -7.48 17.03
CA LEU A 2 -0.44 -8.04 18.29
C LEU A 2 -1.61 -7.20 18.78
N ILE A 3 -2.77 -7.81 18.98
CA ILE A 3 -4.03 -7.12 19.26
C ILE A 3 -4.62 -7.67 20.54
N LYS A 4 -5.04 -6.82 21.48
CA LYS A 4 -5.73 -7.24 22.71
C LYS A 4 -7.17 -7.63 22.40
N ARG A 5 -7.64 -8.77 22.90
CA ARG A 5 -9.03 -9.22 22.73
C ARG A 5 -10.05 -8.26 23.34
N GLU A 6 -9.71 -7.60 24.44
CA GLU A 6 -10.54 -6.56 25.06
C GLU A 6 -10.86 -5.41 24.09
N MET A 7 -9.90 -5.01 23.26
CA MET A 7 -10.12 -3.94 22.25
C MET A 7 -11.01 -4.42 21.12
N VAL A 8 -10.99 -5.71 20.78
CA VAL A 8 -11.87 -6.30 19.77
C VAL A 8 -13.30 -6.34 20.28
N ALA A 9 -13.52 -6.83 21.51
CA ALA A 9 -14.84 -6.91 22.15
C ALA A 9 -15.46 -5.52 22.34
N ALA A 10 -14.69 -4.53 22.82
CA ALA A 10 -15.18 -3.15 22.98
C ALA A 10 -15.57 -2.49 21.63
N ALA A 11 -14.88 -2.82 20.55
CA ALA A 11 -15.22 -2.32 19.22
C ALA A 11 -16.51 -2.96 18.66
N GLU A 12 -16.84 -4.19 19.05
CA GLU A 12 -18.06 -4.90 18.66
C GLU A 12 -19.32 -4.32 19.38
N GLU A 13 -19.19 -3.93 20.66
CA GLU A 13 -20.28 -3.30 21.43
C GLU A 13 -20.70 -1.93 20.88
N HIS A 14 -19.80 -1.22 20.19
CA HIS A 14 -20.06 0.13 19.65
C HIS A 14 -20.51 0.15 18.18
N GLN A 15 -20.54 -1.01 17.49
CA GLN A 15 -21.04 -1.10 16.12
C GLN A 15 -22.57 -1.27 16.13
N ALA A 16 -23.28 -0.16 15.89
CA ALA A 16 -24.75 -0.11 15.74
C ALA A 16 -25.26 -0.80 14.46
N ASP A 17 -24.37 -1.25 13.57
CA ASP A 17 -24.69 -1.94 12.33
C ASP A 17 -24.44 -3.43 12.51
N GLY A 18 -25.45 -4.26 12.31
CA GLY A 18 -25.48 -5.72 12.57
C GLY A 18 -24.44 -6.60 11.85
N SER A 19 -23.30 -6.04 11.47
CA SER A 19 -22.13 -6.73 10.97
C SER A 19 -21.39 -7.40 12.14
N LYS A 20 -21.61 -8.70 12.31
CA LYS A 20 -21.07 -9.53 13.41
C LYS A 20 -19.55 -9.78 13.36
N THR A 21 -18.81 -9.15 12.44
CA THR A 21 -17.39 -9.46 12.22
C THR A 21 -16.52 -8.26 12.54
N SER A 22 -15.60 -8.38 13.49
CA SER A 22 -14.64 -7.33 13.83
C SER A 22 -13.71 -7.02 12.65
N LYS A 23 -13.12 -5.80 12.63
CA LYS A 23 -12.10 -5.44 11.61
C LYS A 23 -10.95 -6.45 11.57
N VAL A 24 -10.57 -6.98 12.72
CA VAL A 24 -9.48 -7.96 12.86
C VAL A 24 -9.86 -9.30 12.24
N GLU A 25 -11.04 -9.80 12.53
CA GLU A 25 -11.53 -11.06 11.96
C GLU A 25 -11.69 -10.94 10.44
N ARG A 26 -12.17 -9.79 9.95
CA ARG A 26 -12.27 -9.50 8.52
C ARG A 26 -10.89 -9.49 7.87
N GLU A 27 -9.92 -8.78 8.44
CA GLU A 27 -8.53 -8.77 7.96
C GLU A 27 -7.96 -10.19 7.87
N ILE A 28 -8.11 -11.00 8.92
CA ILE A 28 -7.64 -12.37 8.94
C ILE A 28 -8.35 -13.22 7.87
N SER A 29 -9.67 -13.13 7.77
CA SER A 29 -10.46 -13.92 6.81
C SER A 29 -10.09 -13.61 5.37
N VAL A 30 -9.90 -12.34 5.05
CA VAL A 30 -9.46 -11.88 3.71
C VAL A 30 -8.04 -12.35 3.42
N LEU A 31 -7.10 -12.12 4.34
CA LEU A 31 -5.68 -12.49 4.15
C LEU A 31 -5.48 -14.00 3.96
N ARG A 32 -6.32 -14.84 4.56
CA ARG A 32 -6.28 -16.30 4.35
C ARG A 32 -6.56 -16.71 2.90
N LEU A 33 -7.32 -15.89 2.16
CA LEU A 33 -7.72 -16.16 0.77
C LEU A 33 -6.73 -15.60 -0.27
N LEU A 34 -5.80 -14.74 0.15
CA LEU A 34 -4.95 -13.98 -0.76
C LEU A 34 -3.55 -14.61 -0.90
N ARG A 35 -3.11 -14.73 -2.15
CA ARG A 35 -1.75 -15.14 -2.53
C ARG A 35 -1.35 -14.34 -3.76
N HIS A 36 -0.55 -13.30 -3.58
CA HIS A 36 -0.07 -12.46 -4.69
C HIS A 36 1.30 -11.88 -4.35
N PRO A 37 2.24 -11.74 -5.31
CA PRO A 37 3.58 -11.21 -5.06
C PRO A 37 3.62 -9.83 -4.42
N ASN A 38 2.60 -8.99 -4.68
CA ASN A 38 2.51 -7.62 -4.19
C ASN A 38 1.44 -7.43 -3.11
N ILE A 39 0.99 -8.49 -2.45
CA ILE A 39 0.09 -8.45 -1.30
C ILE A 39 0.77 -9.14 -0.12
N VAL A 40 0.64 -8.55 1.07
CA VAL A 40 1.22 -9.07 2.29
C VAL A 40 0.81 -10.51 2.55
N HIS A 41 1.79 -11.38 2.77
CA HIS A 41 1.53 -12.78 3.07
C HIS A 41 1.21 -12.97 4.56
N LEU A 42 0.12 -13.68 4.85
CA LEU A 42 -0.21 -14.15 6.19
C LEU A 42 0.48 -15.50 6.44
N TYR A 43 1.39 -15.54 7.41
CA TYR A 43 2.07 -16.78 7.80
C TYR A 43 1.26 -17.60 8.81
N GLU A 44 0.78 -16.94 9.87
CA GLU A 44 0.13 -17.61 10.98
C GLU A 44 -0.76 -16.65 11.77
N VAL A 45 -1.79 -17.18 12.42
CA VAL A 45 -2.58 -16.48 13.44
C VAL A 45 -2.44 -17.25 14.73
N ILE A 46 -1.94 -16.59 15.77
CA ILE A 46 -1.70 -17.16 17.10
C ILE A 46 -2.73 -16.55 18.05
N GLU A 47 -3.55 -17.39 18.64
CA GLU A 47 -4.59 -16.97 19.57
C GLU A 47 -4.26 -17.39 21.00
N SER A 48 -4.42 -16.45 21.94
CA SER A 48 -4.35 -16.67 23.36
C SER A 48 -5.59 -16.10 24.05
N GLU A 49 -5.72 -16.32 25.36
CA GLU A 49 -6.84 -15.75 26.11
C GLU A 49 -6.90 -14.21 26.06
N ARG A 50 -5.75 -13.54 25.96
CA ARG A 50 -5.64 -12.08 26.04
C ARG A 50 -5.32 -11.41 24.71
N TYR A 51 -4.72 -12.12 23.76
CA TYR A 51 -4.17 -11.54 22.55
C TYR A 51 -4.48 -12.38 21.30
N ILE A 52 -4.63 -11.68 20.18
CA ILE A 52 -4.59 -12.26 18.83
C ILE A 52 -3.30 -11.77 18.17
N GLY A 53 -2.40 -12.68 17.83
CA GLY A 53 -1.16 -12.41 17.09
C GLY A 53 -1.35 -12.76 15.62
N ILE A 54 -1.09 -11.78 14.73
CA ILE A 54 -1.13 -11.98 13.28
C ILE A 54 0.31 -11.89 12.77
N VAL A 55 0.86 -13.01 12.30
CA VAL A 55 2.22 -13.12 11.77
C VAL A 55 2.17 -12.84 10.27
N LEU A 56 2.72 -11.73 9.86
CA LEU A 56 2.69 -11.23 8.48
C LEU A 56 4.10 -11.17 7.89
N GLU A 57 4.15 -11.11 6.57
CA GLU A 57 5.35 -10.76 5.82
C GLU A 57 5.89 -9.40 6.27
N TYR A 58 7.22 -9.31 6.39
CA TYR A 58 7.89 -8.08 6.80
C TYR A 58 8.35 -7.26 5.60
N GLY A 59 7.90 -6.02 5.53
CA GLY A 59 8.33 -5.03 4.55
C GLY A 59 9.67 -4.41 4.93
N ALA A 60 10.78 -5.08 4.60
CA ALA A 60 12.13 -4.65 5.01
C ALA A 60 12.59 -3.32 4.38
N GLY A 61 11.91 -2.85 3.33
CA GLY A 61 12.18 -1.54 2.69
C GLY A 61 11.43 -0.37 3.32
N GLY A 62 10.61 -0.61 4.36
CA GLY A 62 9.80 0.42 5.03
C GLY A 62 8.54 0.81 4.27
N GLU A 63 7.97 1.95 4.60
CA GLU A 63 6.77 2.48 3.97
C GLU A 63 7.09 3.18 2.64
N LEU A 64 6.20 3.05 1.65
CA LEU A 64 6.32 3.78 0.39
C LEU A 64 6.24 5.30 0.62
N PHE A 65 5.46 5.74 1.61
CA PHE A 65 5.37 7.13 2.03
C PHE A 65 6.75 7.70 2.38
N ASP A 66 7.48 7.05 3.31
CA ASP A 66 8.81 7.47 3.73
C ASP A 66 9.81 7.47 2.57
N TYR A 67 9.67 6.49 1.67
CA TYR A 67 10.52 6.40 0.49
C TYR A 67 10.30 7.57 -0.46
N ILE A 68 9.06 7.98 -0.73
CA ILE A 68 8.73 9.16 -1.54
C ILE A 68 9.26 10.43 -0.86
N LEU A 69 9.00 10.58 0.45
CA LEU A 69 9.43 11.74 1.22
C LEU A 69 10.95 11.94 1.16
N ALA A 70 11.72 10.86 1.31
CA ALA A 70 13.19 10.89 1.23
C ALA A 70 13.71 11.27 -0.17
N GLN A 71 12.98 10.94 -1.25
CA GLN A 71 13.33 11.27 -2.62
C GLN A 71 12.72 12.59 -3.11
N LYS A 72 11.82 13.21 -2.31
CA LYS A 72 10.93 14.34 -2.65
C LYS A 72 9.84 13.97 -3.67
N CYS A 73 10.18 13.27 -4.74
CA CYS A 73 9.30 12.62 -5.70
C CYS A 73 10.06 11.49 -6.39
N LEU A 74 9.35 10.55 -6.99
CA LEU A 74 9.98 9.44 -7.69
C LEU A 74 10.25 9.80 -9.16
N LYS A 75 11.35 9.26 -9.70
CA LYS A 75 11.57 9.29 -11.14
C LYS A 75 10.46 8.52 -11.85
N GLU A 76 10.01 9.02 -12.98
CA GLU A 76 8.87 8.46 -13.73
C GLU A 76 8.98 6.95 -13.98
N ARG A 77 10.17 6.46 -14.37
CA ARG A 77 10.40 5.02 -14.58
C ARG A 77 10.18 4.19 -13.31
N GLU A 78 10.57 4.71 -12.15
CA GLU A 78 10.38 4.04 -10.87
C GLU A 78 8.92 4.10 -10.42
N ALA A 79 8.29 5.26 -10.55
CA ALA A 79 6.86 5.42 -10.30
C ALA A 79 6.03 4.46 -11.16
N CYS A 80 6.35 4.34 -12.46
CA CYS A 80 5.69 3.41 -13.37
C CYS A 80 5.83 1.95 -12.91
N ARG A 81 7.03 1.54 -12.47
CA ARG A 81 7.28 0.18 -11.97
C ARG A 81 6.47 -0.12 -10.70
N LEU A 82 6.54 0.75 -9.72
CA LEU A 82 5.83 0.56 -8.44
C LEU A 82 4.31 0.63 -8.63
N PHE A 83 3.86 1.54 -9.48
CA PHE A 83 2.45 1.66 -9.81
C PHE A 83 1.91 0.44 -10.56
N ALA A 84 2.67 -0.13 -11.50
CA ALA A 84 2.29 -1.36 -12.18
C ALA A 84 2.13 -2.54 -11.20
N GLN A 85 2.99 -2.63 -10.18
CA GLN A 85 2.88 -3.64 -9.12
C GLN A 85 1.64 -3.41 -8.25
N LEU A 86 1.34 -2.15 -7.89
CA LEU A 86 0.12 -1.78 -7.17
C LEU A 86 -1.13 -2.20 -7.97
N VAL A 87 -1.20 -1.81 -9.25
CA VAL A 87 -2.33 -2.14 -10.14
C VAL A 87 -2.49 -3.65 -10.31
N SER A 88 -1.39 -4.41 -10.42
CA SER A 88 -1.44 -5.88 -10.47
C SER A 88 -2.07 -6.47 -9.21
N GLY A 89 -1.66 -5.99 -8.03
CA GLY A 89 -2.24 -6.43 -6.75
C GLY A 89 -3.73 -6.08 -6.62
N VAL A 90 -4.12 -4.85 -6.98
CA VAL A 90 -5.53 -4.41 -6.95
C VAL A 90 -6.38 -5.18 -7.96
N SER A 91 -5.86 -5.42 -9.17
CA SER A 91 -6.54 -6.24 -10.19
C SER A 91 -6.80 -7.66 -9.68
N TYR A 92 -5.81 -8.28 -9.03
CA TYR A 92 -5.98 -9.58 -8.40
C TYR A 92 -7.08 -9.57 -7.33
N LEU A 93 -7.11 -8.55 -6.45
CA LEU A 93 -8.17 -8.40 -5.44
C LEU A 93 -9.55 -8.34 -6.11
N HIS A 94 -9.72 -7.49 -7.13
CA HIS A 94 -11.00 -7.33 -7.83
C HIS A 94 -11.45 -8.63 -8.55
N ARG A 95 -10.51 -9.40 -9.13
CA ARG A 95 -10.82 -10.73 -9.70
C ARG A 95 -11.28 -11.72 -8.60
N LYS A 96 -10.73 -11.62 -7.38
CA LYS A 96 -11.17 -12.40 -6.21
C LYS A 96 -12.42 -11.83 -5.55
N LYS A 97 -13.05 -10.79 -6.14
CA LYS A 97 -14.25 -10.11 -5.61
C LYS A 97 -14.00 -9.44 -4.26
N ILE A 98 -12.82 -8.89 -4.07
CA ILE A 98 -12.43 -8.16 -2.86
C ILE A 98 -12.09 -6.73 -3.26
N ILE A 99 -12.67 -5.76 -2.55
CA ILE A 99 -12.35 -4.33 -2.63
C ILE A 99 -11.56 -3.96 -1.39
N HIS A 100 -10.46 -3.21 -1.57
CA HIS A 100 -9.58 -2.83 -0.46
C HIS A 100 -10.17 -1.70 0.39
N ARG A 101 -10.65 -0.62 -0.24
CA ARG A 101 -11.39 0.52 0.34
C ARG A 101 -10.57 1.48 1.22
N ASP A 102 -9.30 1.18 1.51
CA ASP A 102 -8.39 2.04 2.28
C ASP A 102 -6.97 2.01 1.67
N LEU A 103 -6.88 2.11 0.33
CA LEU A 103 -5.60 2.25 -0.34
C LEU A 103 -5.02 3.64 -0.08
N LYS A 104 -3.83 3.68 0.49
CA LYS A 104 -3.06 4.88 0.80
C LYS A 104 -1.58 4.54 0.92
N LEU A 105 -0.71 5.55 0.88
CA LEU A 105 0.74 5.35 0.91
C LEU A 105 1.22 4.61 2.17
N GLU A 106 0.58 4.85 3.32
CA GLU A 106 0.89 4.22 4.61
C GLU A 106 0.57 2.72 4.63
N ASN A 107 -0.37 2.27 3.78
CA ASN A 107 -0.73 0.87 3.61
C ASN A 107 0.07 0.16 2.51
N LEU A 108 1.07 0.83 1.93
CA LEU A 108 1.98 0.29 0.94
C LEU A 108 3.39 0.20 1.53
N LEU A 109 3.83 -1.04 1.78
CA LEU A 109 5.19 -1.30 2.22
C LEU A 109 6.08 -1.67 1.02
N LEU A 110 7.38 -1.61 1.24
CA LEU A 110 8.39 -2.06 0.29
C LEU A 110 9.12 -3.29 0.85
N ASP A 111 9.40 -4.26 0.01
CA ASP A 111 10.31 -5.35 0.34
C ASP A 111 11.79 -4.90 0.23
N ARG A 112 12.74 -5.78 0.53
CA ARG A 112 14.18 -5.51 0.43
C ARG A 112 14.64 -5.13 -0.99
N HIS A 113 13.87 -5.48 -2.01
CA HIS A 113 14.14 -5.17 -3.42
C HIS A 113 13.32 -3.98 -3.91
N ARG A 114 12.65 -3.27 -3.00
CA ARG A 114 11.74 -2.15 -3.28
C ARG A 114 10.56 -2.54 -4.16
N ASN A 115 10.02 -3.76 -4.01
CA ASN A 115 8.73 -4.11 -4.59
C ASN A 115 7.61 -3.75 -3.63
N VAL A 116 6.48 -3.32 -4.18
CA VAL A 116 5.30 -2.95 -3.41
C VAL A 116 4.68 -4.17 -2.74
N ILE A 117 4.27 -4.00 -1.48
CA ILE A 117 3.47 -4.93 -0.70
C ILE A 117 2.25 -4.19 -0.17
N ILE A 118 1.07 -4.52 -0.67
CA ILE A 118 -0.22 -3.96 -0.21
C ILE A 118 -0.56 -4.61 1.14
N THR A 119 -0.91 -3.77 2.13
CA THR A 119 -1.23 -4.21 3.49
C THR A 119 -2.53 -3.59 3.99
N ASP A 120 -2.97 -4.01 5.17
CA ASP A 120 -4.12 -3.50 5.93
C ASP A 120 -5.48 -3.72 5.26
N PHE A 121 -5.98 -4.93 5.41
CA PHE A 121 -7.28 -5.37 4.89
C PHE A 121 -8.44 -5.20 5.88
N GLY A 122 -8.27 -4.40 6.94
CA GLY A 122 -9.29 -4.19 7.98
C GLY A 122 -10.59 -3.55 7.46
N PHE A 123 -10.53 -2.86 6.33
CA PHE A 123 -11.68 -2.28 5.63
C PHE A 123 -12.11 -3.05 4.39
N ALA A 124 -11.37 -4.08 4.00
CA ALA A 124 -11.69 -4.87 2.81
C ALA A 124 -13.07 -5.53 2.92
N ASN A 125 -13.76 -5.65 1.79
CA ASN A 125 -15.07 -6.27 1.74
C ASN A 125 -15.22 -7.12 0.47
N ASN A 126 -15.98 -8.23 0.60
CA ASN A 126 -16.36 -9.05 -0.54
C ASN A 126 -17.57 -8.42 -1.23
N PHE A 127 -17.56 -8.36 -2.56
CA PHE A 127 -18.72 -7.99 -3.34
C PHE A 127 -19.29 -9.21 -4.08
N SER A 128 -20.61 -9.36 -4.09
CA SER A 128 -21.28 -10.42 -4.84
C SER A 128 -22.03 -9.81 -6.02
N ALA A 129 -21.95 -10.47 -7.16
CA ALA A 129 -22.59 -10.04 -8.42
C ALA A 129 -24.14 -9.99 -8.40
N ARG A 130 -24.78 -10.25 -7.25
CA ARG A 130 -26.25 -10.30 -7.12
C ARG A 130 -26.90 -9.12 -6.38
N SER A 131 -26.15 -8.34 -5.62
CA SER A 131 -26.58 -7.04 -5.13
C SER A 131 -25.76 -6.03 -5.92
N ASN A 132 -26.41 -5.09 -6.62
CA ASN A 132 -25.73 -3.96 -7.24
C ASN A 132 -24.56 -3.59 -6.35
N ASP A 133 -23.30 -3.65 -6.83
CA ASP A 133 -22.04 -3.55 -6.09
C ASP A 133 -21.90 -2.28 -5.22
N LEU A 134 -23.00 -1.84 -4.64
CA LEU A 134 -23.20 -0.62 -3.90
C LEU A 134 -22.95 -0.91 -2.42
N MET A 135 -22.01 -0.18 -1.84
CA MET A 135 -21.58 -0.33 -0.46
C MET A 135 -22.07 0.84 0.40
N ALA A 136 -22.54 0.55 1.60
CA ALA A 136 -23.20 1.54 2.47
C ALA A 136 -22.30 2.16 3.55
N THR A 137 -20.99 1.82 3.59
CA THR A 137 -20.12 2.25 4.69
C THR A 137 -19.06 3.23 4.20
N SER A 138 -19.11 4.48 4.64
CA SER A 138 -18.01 5.43 4.46
C SER A 138 -16.81 4.98 5.33
N CYS A 139 -15.66 4.75 4.69
CA CYS A 139 -14.42 4.37 5.36
C CYS A 139 -13.21 4.84 4.55
N GLY A 140 -12.04 4.87 5.17
CA GLY A 140 -10.78 5.27 4.54
C GLY A 140 -10.29 6.64 5.00
N SER A 141 -9.09 7.01 4.55
CA SER A 141 -8.44 8.28 4.85
C SER A 141 -8.97 9.36 3.88
N PRO A 142 -9.49 10.51 4.36
CA PRO A 142 -10.20 11.49 3.53
C PRO A 142 -9.44 11.95 2.28
N CYS A 143 -8.13 12.17 2.38
CA CYS A 143 -7.30 12.64 1.27
C CYS A 143 -7.14 11.63 0.12
N TYR A 144 -7.40 10.35 0.39
CA TYR A 144 -7.34 9.27 -0.61
C TYR A 144 -8.72 8.79 -1.04
N ALA A 145 -9.76 9.21 -0.34
CA ALA A 145 -11.11 8.69 -0.53
C ALA A 145 -11.77 9.35 -1.75
N ALA A 146 -12.47 8.53 -2.54
CA ALA A 146 -13.20 9.00 -3.70
C ALA A 146 -14.40 9.89 -3.31
N PRO A 147 -14.71 10.93 -4.09
CA PRO A 147 -15.76 11.90 -3.74
C PRO A 147 -17.14 11.26 -3.53
N GLU A 148 -17.47 10.21 -4.26
CA GLU A 148 -18.74 9.50 -4.10
C GLU A 148 -18.96 8.85 -2.74
N LEU A 149 -17.89 8.65 -1.95
CA LEU A 149 -18.00 8.13 -0.58
C LEU A 149 -18.68 9.10 0.39
N VAL A 150 -18.71 10.38 0.06
CA VAL A 150 -19.25 11.44 0.90
C VAL A 150 -20.54 12.04 0.32
N VAL A 151 -20.65 12.09 -1.00
CA VAL A 151 -21.75 12.79 -1.70
C VAL A 151 -22.99 11.93 -1.89
N GLN A 152 -22.86 10.61 -1.92
CA GLN A 152 -23.96 9.69 -2.16
C GLN A 152 -24.49 9.10 -0.84
N ASP A 153 -25.80 9.12 -0.65
CA ASP A 153 -26.52 8.49 0.46
C ASP A 153 -26.33 6.95 0.45
N GLY A 154 -25.13 6.52 0.71
CA GLY A 154 -24.84 5.17 1.17
C GLY A 154 -24.54 4.09 0.14
N MET A 155 -24.58 4.34 -1.18
CA MET A 155 -24.36 3.26 -2.16
C MET A 155 -23.38 3.66 -3.27
N TYR A 156 -22.22 3.01 -3.36
CA TYR A 156 -21.15 3.30 -4.33
C TYR A 156 -20.51 2.04 -4.95
N VAL A 157 -19.91 2.19 -6.13
CA VAL A 157 -19.19 1.11 -6.82
C VAL A 157 -17.78 0.97 -6.23
N GLY A 158 -17.56 -0.07 -5.42
CA GLY A 158 -16.31 -0.24 -4.68
C GLY A 158 -15.06 -0.33 -5.54
N ALA A 159 -15.13 -0.95 -6.73
CA ALA A 159 -13.98 -1.03 -7.64
C ALA A 159 -13.51 0.36 -8.13
N ALA A 160 -14.44 1.28 -8.39
CA ALA A 160 -14.13 2.64 -8.82
C ALA A 160 -13.43 3.45 -7.70
N VAL A 161 -13.74 3.17 -6.43
CA VAL A 161 -13.08 3.79 -5.28
C VAL A 161 -11.60 3.41 -5.21
N ASP A 162 -11.27 2.14 -5.37
CA ASP A 162 -9.86 1.69 -5.39
C ASP A 162 -9.08 2.31 -6.56
N VAL A 163 -9.72 2.50 -7.74
CA VAL A 163 -9.09 3.19 -8.88
C VAL A 163 -8.78 4.64 -8.55
N TRP A 164 -9.69 5.36 -7.89
CA TRP A 164 -9.44 6.73 -7.44
C TRP A 164 -8.24 6.79 -6.49
N SER A 165 -8.24 5.96 -5.45
CA SER A 165 -7.14 5.91 -4.47
C SER A 165 -5.80 5.55 -5.11
N CYS A 166 -5.78 4.63 -6.09
CA CYS A 166 -4.58 4.37 -6.90
C CYS A 166 -4.13 5.62 -7.68
N GLY A 167 -5.06 6.41 -8.19
CA GLY A 167 -4.74 7.68 -8.86
C GLY A 167 -4.10 8.70 -7.92
N VAL A 168 -4.63 8.85 -6.71
CA VAL A 168 -4.03 9.72 -5.67
C VAL A 168 -2.61 9.26 -5.32
N ILE A 169 -2.40 7.94 -5.16
CA ILE A 169 -1.09 7.36 -4.89
C ILE A 169 -0.12 7.62 -6.05
N LEU A 170 -0.54 7.43 -7.30
CA LEU A 170 0.30 7.71 -8.47
C LEU A 170 0.69 9.19 -8.55
N TYR A 171 -0.27 10.09 -8.30
CA TYR A 171 0.00 11.52 -8.26
C TYR A 171 1.08 11.83 -7.22
N ALA A 172 0.92 11.31 -6.00
CA ALA A 172 1.89 11.50 -4.93
C ALA A 172 3.29 10.91 -5.24
N MET A 173 3.36 9.75 -5.91
CA MET A 173 4.64 9.21 -6.38
C MET A 173 5.38 10.18 -7.32
N LEU A 174 4.65 10.82 -8.23
CA LEU A 174 5.20 11.69 -9.27
C LEU A 174 5.42 13.12 -8.81
N ALA A 175 4.48 13.68 -8.04
CA ALA A 175 4.50 15.07 -7.59
C ALA A 175 5.28 15.26 -6.28
N GLY A 176 5.25 14.26 -5.38
CA GLY A 176 5.82 14.33 -4.02
C GLY A 176 4.85 14.90 -2.98
N TYR A 177 3.63 15.22 -3.38
CA TYR A 177 2.54 15.69 -2.51
C TYR A 177 1.19 15.18 -3.05
N LEU A 178 0.13 15.27 -2.24
CA LEU A 178 -1.20 14.78 -2.62
C LEU A 178 -1.90 15.74 -3.61
N PRO A 179 -2.74 15.24 -4.52
CA PRO A 179 -3.60 16.10 -5.33
C PRO A 179 -4.63 16.79 -4.42
N PHE A 180 -5.02 18.02 -4.78
CA PHE A 180 -6.02 18.81 -4.05
C PHE A 180 -5.62 19.18 -2.60
N ASP A 181 -4.32 19.23 -2.30
CA ASP A 181 -3.75 19.58 -0.98
C ASP A 181 -3.45 21.08 -0.86
N ASP A 182 -3.90 21.88 -1.83
CA ASP A 182 -3.60 23.30 -1.98
C ASP A 182 -4.85 24.21 -1.84
N ASP A 183 -5.91 23.73 -1.16
CA ASP A 183 -7.13 24.52 -0.93
C ASP A 183 -6.87 25.69 0.04
N PRO A 184 -6.85 26.96 -0.43
CA PRO A 184 -6.60 28.10 0.43
C PRO A 184 -7.68 28.31 1.51
N ALA A 185 -8.87 27.75 1.32
CA ALA A 185 -9.99 27.86 2.26
C ALA A 185 -9.93 26.78 3.34
N ASN A 186 -9.08 25.74 3.16
CA ASN A 186 -8.91 24.63 4.10
C ASN A 186 -7.42 24.26 4.24
N PRO A 187 -6.56 25.20 4.67
CA PRO A 187 -5.11 25.04 4.64
C PRO A 187 -4.59 23.91 5.55
N ASP A 188 -5.32 23.59 6.60
CA ASP A 188 -4.97 22.51 7.55
C ASP A 188 -5.58 21.16 7.17
N GLY A 189 -6.43 21.11 6.12
CA GLY A 189 -7.09 19.89 5.65
C GLY A 189 -8.17 19.32 6.60
N ASP A 190 -8.46 20.00 7.71
CA ASP A 190 -9.32 19.48 8.77
C ASP A 190 -10.82 19.40 8.40
N ASN A 191 -11.25 20.21 7.44
CA ASN A 191 -12.65 20.24 7.01
C ASN A 191 -12.88 19.35 5.79
N ILE A 192 -13.30 18.12 6.06
CA ILE A 192 -13.58 17.09 5.04
C ILE A 192 -14.61 17.57 4.01
N ASN A 193 -15.66 18.28 4.43
CA ASN A 193 -16.68 18.76 3.50
C ASN A 193 -16.14 19.85 2.54
N MET A 194 -15.20 20.66 3.00
CA MET A 194 -14.52 21.64 2.13
C MET A 194 -13.59 20.94 1.15
N LEU A 195 -12.82 19.97 1.61
CA LEU A 195 -11.95 19.15 0.74
C LEU A 195 -12.74 18.54 -0.43
N TYR A 196 -13.88 17.91 -0.16
CA TYR A 196 -14.68 17.32 -1.24
C TYR A 196 -15.33 18.34 -2.17
N LYS A 197 -15.76 19.49 -1.65
CA LYS A 197 -16.21 20.60 -2.50
C LYS A 197 -15.10 21.10 -3.41
N TYR A 198 -13.88 21.19 -2.88
CA TYR A 198 -12.70 21.58 -3.65
C TYR A 198 -12.38 20.56 -4.75
N ILE A 199 -12.33 19.27 -4.43
CA ILE A 199 -12.14 18.17 -5.40
C ILE A 199 -13.18 18.22 -6.52
N MET A 200 -14.44 18.50 -6.21
CA MET A 200 -15.51 18.55 -7.21
C MET A 200 -15.47 19.80 -8.10
N ALA A 201 -14.89 20.89 -7.63
CA ALA A 201 -14.90 22.20 -8.30
C ALA A 201 -13.56 22.54 -8.99
N THR A 202 -12.44 21.90 -8.57
CA THR A 202 -11.11 22.31 -8.99
C THR A 202 -10.54 21.33 -10.01
N PRO A 203 -10.11 21.80 -11.19
CA PRO A 203 -9.39 20.97 -12.15
C PRO A 203 -8.07 20.47 -11.57
N LEU A 204 -7.74 19.21 -11.85
CA LEU A 204 -6.46 18.63 -11.44
C LEU A 204 -5.29 19.38 -12.09
N SER A 205 -4.40 19.93 -11.30
CA SER A 205 -3.19 20.62 -11.72
C SER A 205 -1.97 19.68 -11.68
N PHE A 206 -0.93 20.00 -12.45
CA PHE A 206 0.27 19.18 -12.52
C PHE A 206 1.52 20.06 -12.52
N PRO A 207 2.57 19.70 -11.76
CA PRO A 207 3.89 20.29 -11.93
C PRO A 207 4.43 20.09 -13.36
N ASP A 208 5.22 21.04 -13.84
CA ASP A 208 5.76 21.00 -15.21
C ASP A 208 6.66 19.81 -15.50
N TYR A 209 7.31 19.25 -14.47
CA TYR A 209 8.19 18.10 -14.59
C TYR A 209 7.47 16.76 -14.80
N ILE A 210 6.14 16.68 -14.59
CA ILE A 210 5.37 15.49 -14.90
C ILE A 210 5.08 15.47 -16.41
N THR A 211 5.46 14.40 -17.10
CA THR A 211 5.32 14.27 -18.55
C THR A 211 3.85 14.06 -18.98
N ALA A 212 3.59 14.14 -20.28
CA ALA A 212 2.24 14.06 -20.85
C ALA A 212 1.58 12.68 -20.64
N GLU A 213 2.35 11.59 -20.68
CA GLU A 213 1.79 10.22 -20.58
C GLU A 213 1.18 9.93 -19.22
N PRO A 214 1.90 10.08 -18.08
CA PRO A 214 1.29 9.88 -16.78
C PRO A 214 0.21 10.91 -16.45
N ARG A 215 0.31 12.16 -16.94
CA ARG A 215 -0.80 13.14 -16.83
C ARG A 215 -2.08 12.59 -17.49
N SER A 216 -1.96 12.03 -18.70
CA SER A 216 -3.09 11.44 -19.42
C SER A 216 -3.77 10.33 -18.63
N LEU A 217 -3.00 9.47 -17.96
CA LEU A 217 -3.53 8.40 -17.10
C LEU A 217 -4.24 9.00 -15.88
N LEU A 218 -3.59 9.91 -15.16
CA LEU A 218 -4.14 10.56 -13.97
C LEU A 218 -5.45 11.30 -14.24
N LEU A 219 -5.56 11.99 -15.38
CA LEU A 219 -6.78 12.68 -15.82
C LEU A 219 -7.95 11.71 -16.09
N ARG A 220 -7.68 10.43 -16.34
CA ARG A 220 -8.72 9.39 -16.50
C ARG A 220 -9.07 8.71 -15.19
N MET A 221 -8.13 8.67 -14.23
CA MET A 221 -8.33 8.02 -12.93
C MET A 221 -8.97 8.95 -11.90
N LEU A 222 -8.54 10.21 -11.84
CA LEU A 222 -9.01 11.21 -10.89
C LEU A 222 -10.20 12.01 -11.45
N VAL A 223 -11.19 11.27 -11.95
CA VAL A 223 -12.48 11.82 -12.41
C VAL A 223 -13.49 11.71 -11.28
N PRO A 224 -14.08 12.84 -10.80
CA PRO A 224 -15.03 12.82 -9.70
C PRO A 224 -16.25 11.94 -9.93
N ASP A 225 -16.79 11.93 -11.16
CA ASP A 225 -17.90 11.06 -11.56
C ASP A 225 -17.41 9.60 -11.75
N PRO A 226 -17.78 8.64 -10.88
CA PRO A 226 -17.31 7.27 -10.97
C PRO A 226 -17.73 6.56 -12.26
N ALA A 227 -18.82 6.99 -12.91
CA ALA A 227 -19.28 6.42 -14.17
C ALA A 227 -18.40 6.83 -15.38
N LYS A 228 -17.65 7.93 -15.24
CA LYS A 228 -16.71 8.45 -16.26
C LYS A 228 -15.27 8.14 -15.92
N ARG A 229 -15.01 7.67 -14.69
CA ARG A 229 -13.68 7.28 -14.24
C ARG A 229 -13.22 6.03 -14.98
N ALA A 230 -11.92 5.98 -15.32
CA ALA A 230 -11.34 4.80 -15.96
C ALA A 230 -11.58 3.55 -15.11
N THR A 231 -11.90 2.46 -15.76
CA THR A 231 -11.90 1.12 -15.17
C THR A 231 -10.47 0.65 -14.95
N LEU A 232 -10.26 -0.34 -14.07
CA LEU A 232 -8.92 -0.88 -13.85
C LEU A 232 -8.34 -1.52 -15.12
N ASP A 233 -9.18 -2.12 -15.98
CA ASP A 233 -8.76 -2.68 -17.27
C ASP A 233 -8.25 -1.58 -18.23
N GLU A 234 -8.91 -0.42 -18.25
CA GLU A 234 -8.44 0.74 -19.03
C GLU A 234 -7.14 1.32 -18.47
N VAL A 235 -6.96 1.31 -17.14
CA VAL A 235 -5.69 1.69 -16.50
C VAL A 235 -4.56 0.75 -16.94
N MET A 236 -4.78 -0.57 -16.86
CA MET A 236 -3.80 -1.58 -17.29
C MET A 236 -3.44 -1.49 -18.78
N ALA A 237 -4.40 -1.09 -19.62
CA ALA A 237 -4.21 -0.95 -21.06
C ALA A 237 -3.53 0.38 -21.45
N HIS A 238 -3.33 1.33 -20.50
CA HIS A 238 -2.79 2.64 -20.83
C HIS A 238 -1.34 2.58 -21.34
N PRO A 239 -0.95 3.34 -22.39
CA PRO A 239 0.39 3.31 -22.99
C PRO A 239 1.54 3.51 -21.98
N TRP A 240 1.34 4.36 -20.99
CA TRP A 240 2.34 4.60 -19.94
C TRP A 240 2.73 3.33 -19.15
N LEU A 241 1.84 2.36 -19.02
CA LEU A 241 2.09 1.07 -18.37
C LEU A 241 2.59 -0.03 -19.34
N ALA A 242 2.75 0.28 -20.63
CA ALA A 242 3.20 -0.68 -21.64
C ALA A 242 4.50 -1.43 -21.26
N PRO A 243 5.51 -0.82 -20.62
CA PRO A 243 6.73 -1.53 -20.19
C PRO A 243 6.48 -2.68 -19.21
N TYR A 244 5.34 -2.69 -18.53
CA TYR A 244 4.96 -3.66 -17.50
C TYR A 244 3.69 -4.44 -17.85
N ARG A 245 3.26 -4.40 -19.11
CA ARG A 245 2.01 -5.04 -19.58
C ARG A 245 1.94 -6.53 -19.25
N ASP A 246 3.06 -7.22 -19.29
CA ASP A 246 3.13 -8.65 -19.01
C ASP A 246 2.65 -8.99 -17.58
N LEU A 247 2.80 -8.07 -16.62
CA LEU A 247 2.27 -8.27 -15.25
C LEU A 247 0.75 -8.42 -15.20
N PHE A 248 0.04 -7.91 -16.20
CA PHE A 248 -1.42 -7.88 -16.23
C PHE A 248 -2.04 -9.09 -16.97
N HIS A 249 -1.21 -9.87 -17.65
CA HIS A 249 -1.65 -11.04 -18.41
C HIS A 249 -1.74 -12.33 -17.59
N PHE A 250 -1.12 -12.36 -16.40
CA PHE A 250 -1.16 -13.54 -15.54
C PHE A 250 -2.58 -13.84 -15.05
N SER A 251 -2.95 -15.12 -15.06
CA SER A 251 -4.16 -15.61 -14.42
C SER A 251 -4.05 -15.52 -12.89
N VAL A 252 -5.17 -15.71 -12.18
CA VAL A 252 -5.17 -15.75 -10.71
C VAL A 252 -4.29 -16.88 -10.21
N GLU A 253 -4.38 -18.06 -10.84
CA GLU A 253 -3.64 -19.26 -10.48
C GLU A 253 -2.12 -19.09 -10.68
N GLU A 254 -1.71 -18.43 -11.76
CA GLU A 254 -0.30 -18.11 -12.03
C GLU A 254 0.27 -17.14 -11.00
N LEU A 255 -0.49 -16.10 -10.64
CA LEU A 255 -0.11 -15.14 -9.60
C LEU A 255 -0.01 -15.80 -8.23
N GLU A 256 -0.95 -16.69 -7.88
CA GLU A 256 -0.91 -17.45 -6.63
C GLU A 256 0.28 -18.40 -6.57
N SER A 257 0.58 -19.08 -7.67
CA SER A 257 1.75 -19.95 -7.79
C SER A 257 3.06 -19.17 -7.65
N ALA A 258 3.18 -18.04 -8.34
CA ALA A 258 4.34 -17.16 -8.24
C ALA A 258 4.54 -16.61 -6.81
N ALA A 259 3.46 -16.28 -6.11
CA ALA A 259 3.52 -15.83 -4.72
C ALA A 259 4.03 -16.94 -3.78
N VAL A 260 3.56 -18.17 -3.95
CA VAL A 260 4.02 -19.33 -3.15
C VAL A 260 5.50 -19.58 -3.38
N GLU A 261 5.96 -19.54 -4.63
CA GLU A 261 7.38 -19.72 -4.97
C GLU A 261 8.23 -18.59 -4.37
N GLN A 262 7.80 -17.34 -4.51
CA GLN A 262 8.49 -16.18 -3.92
C GLN A 262 8.64 -16.33 -2.40
N GLN A 263 7.58 -16.78 -1.69
CA GLN A 263 7.64 -17.01 -0.25
C GLN A 263 8.56 -18.17 0.14
N ALA A 264 8.61 -19.24 -0.67
CA ALA A 264 9.54 -20.34 -0.46
C ALA A 264 11.00 -19.86 -0.59
N GLN A 265 11.31 -19.05 -1.61
CA GLN A 265 12.63 -18.45 -1.81
C GLN A 265 13.01 -17.50 -0.66
N LYS A 266 12.08 -16.65 -0.17
CA LYS A 266 12.32 -15.75 0.98
C LYS A 266 12.63 -16.55 2.26
N ARG A 267 11.91 -17.66 2.51
CA ARG A 267 12.15 -18.54 3.66
C ARG A 267 13.49 -19.27 3.55
N GLN A 268 13.87 -19.72 2.37
CA GLN A 268 15.16 -20.36 2.15
C GLN A 268 16.32 -19.37 2.39
N ALA A 269 16.24 -18.18 1.79
CA ALA A 269 17.25 -17.14 1.98
C ALA A 269 17.42 -16.74 3.47
N PHE A 270 16.33 -16.68 4.23
CA PHE A 270 16.37 -16.42 5.67
C PHE A 270 17.08 -17.54 6.43
N ARG A 271 16.78 -18.81 6.12
CA ARG A 271 17.45 -19.98 6.73
C ARG A 271 18.94 -19.95 6.45
N ASP A 272 19.33 -19.67 5.20
CA ASP A 272 20.75 -19.64 4.79
C ASP A 272 21.53 -18.53 5.53
N GLN A 273 20.88 -17.38 5.81
CA GLN A 273 21.47 -16.32 6.64
C GLN A 273 21.66 -16.72 8.10
N MET A 274 20.73 -17.49 8.66
CA MET A 274 20.82 -17.98 10.05
C MET A 274 21.87 -19.06 10.25
N VAL A 275 22.18 -19.84 9.21
CA VAL A 275 23.20 -20.91 9.24
C VAL A 275 24.61 -20.34 9.06
N GLN A 276 24.80 -19.16 8.46
CA GLN A 276 26.09 -18.53 8.38
C GLN A 276 26.53 -18.05 9.77
N PRO A 277 27.72 -18.51 10.28
CA PRO A 277 28.22 -17.98 11.53
C PRO A 277 28.37 -16.46 11.43
N PRO A 278 28.13 -15.69 12.50
CA PRO A 278 28.29 -14.24 12.46
C PRO A 278 29.70 -13.96 11.96
N LYS A 279 29.82 -13.16 10.90
CA LYS A 279 31.14 -12.64 10.46
C LYS A 279 31.72 -11.94 11.68
N SER A 280 32.70 -12.59 12.34
CA SER A 280 33.40 -12.02 13.47
C SER A 280 33.98 -10.70 13.00
N ALA A 281 33.44 -9.59 13.49
CA ALA A 281 34.14 -8.34 13.42
C ALA A 281 35.41 -8.54 14.26
N MET A 282 36.53 -8.78 13.62
CA MET A 282 37.83 -8.66 14.29
C MET A 282 37.86 -7.23 14.85
N PRO A 283 38.07 -7.08 16.17
CA PRO A 283 38.30 -5.75 16.69
C PRO A 283 39.54 -5.18 15.98
N PRO A 284 39.55 -3.86 15.66
CA PRO A 284 40.74 -3.25 15.08
C PRO A 284 41.88 -3.50 16.04
N SER A 285 42.98 -4.09 15.56
CA SER A 285 44.23 -4.28 16.33
C SER A 285 44.70 -2.91 16.83
N LEU A 286 44.57 -2.70 18.14
CA LEU A 286 45.22 -1.59 18.81
C LEU A 286 46.71 -1.74 18.63
N SER A 287 47.30 -1.05 17.66
CA SER A 287 48.73 -0.82 17.58
C SER A 287 49.13 0.06 18.74
N LEU A 288 49.78 -0.50 19.73
CA LEU A 288 50.45 0.26 20.81
C LEU A 288 51.47 1.22 20.20
N PRO A 289 51.52 2.48 20.64
CA PRO A 289 52.56 3.41 20.20
C PRO A 289 53.93 2.91 20.63
N ALA A 290 54.90 2.91 19.71
CA ALA A 290 56.29 2.55 19.99
C ALA A 290 56.87 3.49 21.08
N VAL A 291 57.41 2.90 22.14
CA VAL A 291 58.15 3.59 23.17
C VAL A 291 59.46 4.07 22.55
N PRO A 292 59.84 5.37 22.65
CA PRO A 292 61.13 5.83 22.15
C PRO A 292 62.24 5.27 23.00
N ALA A 293 63.30 4.73 22.36
CA ALA A 293 64.51 4.24 22.98
C ALA A 293 65.23 5.41 23.65
N ARG A 294 65.57 5.24 24.96
CA ARG A 294 66.50 6.16 25.67
C ARG A 294 67.91 5.98 25.11
N GLU A 295 68.50 7.07 24.65
CA GLU A 295 69.92 7.11 24.39
C GLU A 295 70.72 7.04 25.76
N PRO A 296 71.89 6.33 25.81
CA PRO A 296 72.71 6.30 26.98
C PRO A 296 73.57 7.58 27.06
N ASP A 297 73.56 8.23 28.24
CA ASP A 297 74.42 9.35 28.58
C ASP A 297 75.88 8.93 28.45
N ALA A 298 76.68 9.75 27.72
CA ALA A 298 78.12 9.69 27.66
C ALA A 298 78.72 10.52 28.83
N VAL A 299 79.59 9.87 29.56
CA VAL A 299 80.54 10.52 30.54
C VAL A 299 81.77 11.01 29.79
#